data_e954526d7fbf5344820a891cd0de34ba
#
_entry.id   e954526d7fbf5344820a891cd0de34ba
#
_cell.length_a   1.000
_cell.length_b   1.000
_cell.length_c   1.000
_cell.angle_alpha   90.00
_cell.angle_beta   90.00
_cell.angle_gamma   90.00
#
_symmetry.space_group_name_H-M   'P 1'
#
loop_
_entity.id
_entity.type
_entity.pdbx_description
1 polymer ?
#
loop_
_entity_poly.entity_id
_entity_poly.type
_entity_poly.pdbx_seq_one_letter_code
_entity_poly.pdbx_strand_id
1 'polypeptide(L)'
;MSVWNPDNIRDVAESVGISNLSKDVTENLARDVEYRIAQVLEEALKFMRHGRRTVLTTQDISHALRVLNVEPLYGYESTRPLRFGEASLGPGQPLFYVEDEEVDFEKLINAPLPKVPREVTFTAHWLAVEGVQPLIPQNPTSNESRNLELVSKGPNANPNLAAMSGNQNTAVKPLVKHILSKELQLYFEKVCNAFLDPASEEYRTSAYSSLREDPGLHQLVPYFVQFISEKVTHSLNNIFVLTQVMRMAEALIQNQSLYIDPYISALVPPVLTCLVGRQFGGSNNELSEQFALRELAAALLGMIAKKYSHASHTLKPRIARSCLKNFLDPAKPFGTHYGAIMGLHSIGGADVVRELILPNLKPYEKLLRDAIAEEGPRRPEAEKVLGLLLSVLSSLQEDRVHLTNGHPAFISDEIREQLTEKIGQLLATRIADAGEVQLARAILAQH
;
A
#
# COMPACT_ATOMS: atom_id res chain seq x y z
N MET A 1 -9.47 -8.79 15.65
CA MET A 1 -9.65 -10.02 16.45
C MET A 1 -8.41 -10.85 16.27
N SER A 2 -7.85 -11.39 17.36
CA SER A 2 -6.74 -12.36 17.28
C SER A 2 -7.30 -13.68 16.75
N VAL A 3 -6.52 -14.38 15.91
CA VAL A 3 -6.84 -15.74 15.45
C VAL A 3 -6.52 -16.74 16.56
N TRP A 4 -5.60 -16.38 17.45
CA TRP A 4 -5.21 -17.23 18.57
C TRP A 4 -6.27 -17.16 19.69
N ASN A 5 -6.74 -18.36 20.15
CA ASN A 5 -7.75 -18.43 21.19
C ASN A 5 -7.18 -17.97 22.55
N PRO A 6 -7.77 -16.97 23.22
CA PRO A 6 -7.34 -16.56 24.56
C PRO A 6 -7.41 -17.67 25.63
N ASP A 7 -8.28 -18.66 25.45
CA ASP A 7 -8.41 -19.76 26.40
C ASP A 7 -7.11 -20.61 26.47
N ASN A 8 -6.40 -20.76 25.35
CA ASN A 8 -5.10 -21.44 25.33
C ASN A 8 -4.07 -20.71 26.23
N ILE A 9 -4.16 -19.40 26.36
CA ILE A 9 -3.30 -18.64 27.26
C ILE A 9 -3.62 -18.94 28.72
N ARG A 10 -4.89 -19.16 29.06
CA ARG A 10 -5.28 -19.57 30.42
C ARG A 10 -4.79 -20.95 30.75
N ASP A 11 -4.94 -21.90 29.84
CA ASP A 11 -4.49 -23.28 30.04
C ASP A 11 -2.96 -23.32 30.29
N VAL A 12 -2.20 -22.55 29.49
CA VAL A 12 -0.74 -22.44 29.71
C VAL A 12 -0.43 -21.74 31.04
N ALA A 13 -1.16 -20.68 31.41
CA ALA A 13 -0.96 -19.99 32.68
C ALA A 13 -1.26 -20.90 33.88
N GLU A 14 -2.32 -21.71 33.82
CA GLU A 14 -2.64 -22.70 34.84
C GLU A 14 -1.52 -23.78 34.98
N SER A 15 -0.97 -24.20 33.84
CA SER A 15 0.16 -25.15 33.86
C SER A 15 1.44 -24.60 34.51
N VAL A 16 1.62 -23.29 34.48
CA VAL A 16 2.74 -22.59 35.15
C VAL A 16 2.39 -22.17 36.58
N GLY A 17 1.15 -22.43 37.05
CA GLY A 17 0.69 -22.14 38.40
C GLY A 17 0.05 -20.77 38.62
N ILE A 18 -0.33 -20.07 37.54
CA ILE A 18 -1.01 -18.78 37.58
C ILE A 18 -2.51 -19.02 37.40
N SER A 19 -3.30 -18.96 38.47
CA SER A 19 -4.72 -19.30 38.47
C SER A 19 -5.67 -18.14 38.11
N ASN A 20 -5.22 -16.89 38.17
CA ASN A 20 -6.08 -15.72 37.95
C ASN A 20 -5.47 -14.75 36.92
N LEU A 21 -5.84 -14.89 35.66
CA LEU A 21 -5.55 -13.91 34.62
C LEU A 21 -6.81 -13.14 34.24
N SER A 22 -6.70 -11.81 34.18
CA SER A 22 -7.81 -10.98 33.70
C SER A 22 -8.02 -11.20 32.19
N LYS A 23 -9.25 -11.00 31.73
CA LYS A 23 -9.61 -11.18 30.33
C LYS A 23 -8.78 -10.28 29.39
N ASP A 24 -8.57 -9.03 29.78
CA ASP A 24 -7.79 -8.07 29.00
C ASP A 24 -6.33 -8.49 28.84
N VAL A 25 -5.75 -9.09 29.90
CA VAL A 25 -4.38 -9.61 29.85
C VAL A 25 -4.29 -10.83 28.93
N THR A 26 -5.25 -11.76 28.99
CA THR A 26 -5.26 -12.94 28.11
C THR A 26 -5.43 -12.56 26.64
N GLU A 27 -6.28 -11.58 26.33
CA GLU A 27 -6.45 -11.08 24.97
C GLU A 27 -5.19 -10.38 24.43
N ASN A 28 -4.53 -9.57 25.25
CA ASN A 28 -3.29 -8.90 24.86
C ASN A 28 -2.14 -9.90 24.65
N LEU A 29 -1.99 -10.86 25.55
CA LEU A 29 -1.00 -11.93 25.40
C LEU A 29 -1.26 -12.81 24.18
N ALA A 30 -2.53 -13.12 23.87
CA ALA A 30 -2.89 -13.85 22.67
C ALA A 30 -2.43 -13.13 21.39
N ARG A 31 -2.60 -11.81 21.33
CA ARG A 31 -2.13 -10.99 20.21
C ARG A 31 -0.60 -10.97 20.11
N ASP A 32 0.08 -10.89 21.25
CA ASP A 32 1.56 -10.86 21.27
C ASP A 32 2.13 -12.21 20.83
N VAL A 33 1.53 -13.32 21.29
CA VAL A 33 1.90 -14.67 20.86
C VAL A 33 1.68 -14.83 19.34
N GLU A 34 0.53 -14.40 18.82
CA GLU A 34 0.23 -14.44 17.39
C GLU A 34 1.27 -13.66 16.59
N TYR A 35 1.62 -12.45 17.05
CA TYR A 35 2.64 -11.63 16.42
C TYR A 35 4.01 -12.32 16.39
N ARG A 36 4.42 -12.93 17.51
CA ARG A 36 5.70 -13.63 17.60
C ARG A 36 5.76 -14.86 16.70
N ILE A 37 4.68 -15.63 16.65
CA ILE A 37 4.59 -16.78 15.73
C ILE A 37 4.68 -16.30 14.28
N ALA A 38 3.95 -15.25 13.91
CA ALA A 38 4.00 -14.68 12.56
C ALA A 38 5.42 -14.21 12.20
N GLN A 39 6.14 -13.58 13.13
CA GLN A 39 7.52 -13.15 12.95
C GLN A 39 8.47 -14.34 12.70
N VAL A 40 8.34 -15.40 13.49
CA VAL A 40 9.14 -16.62 13.29
C VAL A 40 8.86 -17.27 11.94
N LEU A 41 7.58 -17.35 11.55
CA LEU A 41 7.19 -17.90 10.25
C LEU A 41 7.70 -17.04 9.07
N GLU A 42 7.68 -15.73 9.19
CA GLU A 42 8.23 -14.83 8.16
C GLU A 42 9.72 -15.10 7.93
N GLU A 43 10.50 -15.19 9.01
CA GLU A 43 11.94 -15.50 8.92
C GLU A 43 12.19 -16.91 8.37
N ALA A 44 11.43 -17.91 8.84
CA ALA A 44 11.56 -19.28 8.36
C ALA A 44 11.22 -19.41 6.86
N LEU A 45 10.24 -18.68 6.38
CA LEU A 45 9.91 -18.63 4.94
C LEU A 45 11.06 -18.05 4.09
N LYS A 46 11.87 -17.14 4.63
CA LYS A 46 13.06 -16.64 3.94
C LYS A 46 14.07 -17.78 3.73
N PHE A 47 14.35 -18.58 4.76
CA PHE A 47 15.22 -19.75 4.65
C PHE A 47 14.69 -20.79 3.66
N MET A 48 13.41 -21.12 3.74
CA MET A 48 12.76 -22.02 2.80
C MET A 48 12.94 -21.57 1.34
N ARG A 49 12.68 -20.27 1.06
CA ARG A 49 12.82 -19.69 -0.28
C ARG A 49 14.26 -19.69 -0.78
N HIS A 50 15.22 -19.35 0.09
CA HIS A 50 16.65 -19.44 -0.24
C HIS A 50 17.09 -20.88 -0.53
N GLY A 51 16.52 -21.84 0.19
CA GLY A 51 16.70 -23.26 -0.07
C GLY A 51 16.00 -23.78 -1.33
N ARG A 52 15.30 -22.91 -2.09
CA ARG A 52 14.51 -23.26 -3.28
C ARG A 52 13.52 -24.39 -3.04
N ARG A 53 12.94 -24.43 -1.83
CA ARG A 53 11.94 -25.41 -1.42
C ARG A 53 10.57 -24.75 -1.40
N THR A 54 9.54 -25.58 -1.52
CA THR A 54 8.13 -25.18 -1.43
C THR A 54 7.50 -25.58 -0.10
N VAL A 55 8.19 -26.45 0.65
CA VAL A 55 7.74 -26.98 1.94
C VAL A 55 8.66 -26.46 3.05
N LEU A 56 8.04 -25.93 4.10
CA LEU A 56 8.74 -25.49 5.29
C LEU A 56 9.23 -26.70 6.10
N THR A 57 10.48 -26.64 6.57
CA THR A 57 11.09 -27.70 7.41
C THR A 57 11.33 -27.21 8.82
N THR A 58 11.50 -28.15 9.75
CA THR A 58 11.87 -27.83 11.14
C THR A 58 13.22 -27.13 11.24
N GLN A 59 14.15 -27.40 10.32
CA GLN A 59 15.42 -26.68 10.25
C GLN A 59 15.25 -25.20 9.90
N ASP A 60 14.31 -24.86 9.03
CA ASP A 60 14.03 -23.46 8.70
C ASP A 60 13.52 -22.68 9.93
N ILE A 61 12.67 -23.33 10.73
CA ILE A 61 12.19 -22.78 12.01
C ILE A 61 13.38 -22.62 12.99
N SER A 62 14.25 -23.62 13.10
CA SER A 62 15.44 -23.53 13.96
C SER A 62 16.38 -22.41 13.55
N HIS A 63 16.58 -22.20 12.25
CA HIS A 63 17.40 -21.09 11.75
C HIS A 63 16.73 -19.73 12.03
N ALA A 64 15.41 -19.64 11.86
CA ALA A 64 14.66 -18.44 12.15
C ALA A 64 14.73 -18.06 13.64
N LEU A 65 14.57 -19.02 14.53
CA LEU A 65 14.70 -18.82 15.97
C LEU A 65 16.10 -18.30 16.36
N ARG A 66 17.17 -18.87 15.77
CA ARG A 66 18.54 -18.38 15.97
C ARG A 66 18.74 -16.93 15.52
N VAL A 67 18.19 -16.57 14.37
CA VAL A 67 18.26 -15.18 13.86
C VAL A 67 17.54 -14.22 14.79
N LEU A 68 16.42 -14.66 15.36
CA LEU A 68 15.64 -13.87 16.33
C LEU A 68 16.20 -13.88 17.75
N ASN A 69 17.37 -14.55 17.98
CA ASN A 69 17.97 -14.74 19.29
C ASN A 69 17.05 -15.48 20.29
N VAL A 70 16.24 -16.39 19.77
CA VAL A 70 15.41 -17.30 20.57
C VAL A 70 16.03 -18.66 20.54
N GLU A 71 16.01 -19.38 21.70
CA GLU A 71 16.54 -20.73 21.79
C GLU A 71 15.79 -21.67 20.82
N PRO A 72 16.53 -22.45 19.97
CA PRO A 72 15.92 -23.41 19.05
C PRO A 72 15.22 -24.55 19.81
N LEU A 73 14.16 -25.07 19.17
CA LEU A 73 13.50 -26.27 19.65
C LEU A 73 14.30 -27.52 19.21
N TYR A 74 14.58 -28.42 20.15
CA TYR A 74 15.31 -29.64 19.89
C TYR A 74 14.36 -30.84 19.88
N GLY A 75 14.77 -31.91 19.19
CA GLY A 75 14.03 -33.16 19.15
C GLY A 75 13.00 -33.29 18.03
N TYR A 76 12.85 -32.27 17.20
CA TYR A 76 11.94 -32.29 16.06
C TYR A 76 12.71 -32.53 14.77
N GLU A 77 12.31 -33.53 13.99
CA GLU A 77 12.91 -33.87 12.70
C GLU A 77 11.87 -33.88 11.60
N SER A 78 12.14 -33.19 10.48
CA SER A 78 11.20 -33.13 9.34
C SER A 78 11.23 -34.39 8.47
N THR A 79 12.25 -35.23 8.64
CA THR A 79 12.42 -36.49 7.90
C THR A 79 11.55 -37.61 8.42
N ARG A 80 11.07 -37.48 9.66
CA ARG A 80 10.17 -38.46 10.30
C ARG A 80 8.81 -37.83 10.55
N PRO A 81 7.77 -38.30 9.84
CA PRO A 81 6.41 -37.83 10.16
C PRO A 81 6.03 -38.34 11.56
N LEU A 82 5.46 -37.43 12.36
CA LEU A 82 4.90 -37.80 13.66
C LEU A 82 3.80 -38.83 13.47
N ARG A 83 3.90 -39.97 14.16
CA ARG A 83 2.81 -40.94 14.26
C ARG A 83 2.09 -40.71 15.57
N PHE A 84 0.78 -40.65 15.49
CA PHE A 84 -0.07 -40.50 16.66
C PHE A 84 -0.75 -41.83 16.96
N GLY A 85 -0.55 -42.33 18.15
CA GLY A 85 -1.32 -43.44 18.71
C GLY A 85 -2.57 -42.93 19.43
N GLU A 86 -3.60 -43.71 19.47
CA GLU A 86 -4.84 -43.40 20.17
C GLU A 86 -4.95 -44.36 21.39
N ALA A 87 -5.10 -43.79 22.58
CA ALA A 87 -5.34 -44.52 23.80
C ALA A 87 -6.74 -44.22 24.34
N SER A 88 -7.52 -45.24 24.63
CA SER A 88 -8.82 -45.10 25.29
C SER A 88 -8.65 -45.23 26.80
N LEU A 89 -8.88 -44.14 27.52
CA LEU A 89 -8.82 -44.09 29.00
C LEU A 89 -10.18 -44.35 29.69
N GLY A 90 -11.16 -44.91 28.96
CA GLY A 90 -12.50 -45.18 29.48
C GLY A 90 -13.58 -44.60 28.59
N PRO A 91 -14.86 -44.63 28.99
CA PRO A 91 -15.93 -44.06 28.23
C PRO A 91 -15.83 -42.51 28.21
N GLY A 92 -15.13 -42.00 27.23
CA GLY A 92 -14.85 -40.57 27.12
C GLY A 92 -14.10 -40.23 25.83
N GLN A 93 -13.33 -39.20 25.88
CA GLN A 93 -12.55 -38.73 24.72
C GLN A 93 -11.30 -39.59 24.52
N PRO A 94 -10.94 -39.93 23.28
CA PRO A 94 -9.66 -40.55 22.95
C PRO A 94 -8.49 -39.64 23.31
N LEU A 95 -7.46 -40.19 23.92
CA LEU A 95 -6.21 -39.49 24.15
C LEU A 95 -5.23 -39.85 23.03
N PHE A 96 -4.75 -38.81 22.32
CA PHE A 96 -3.74 -38.98 21.29
C PHE A 96 -2.34 -38.71 21.89
N TYR A 97 -1.43 -39.61 21.62
CA TYR A 97 -0.02 -39.48 22.03
C TYR A 97 0.90 -39.68 20.83
N VAL A 98 2.09 -39.10 20.88
CA VAL A 98 3.11 -39.31 19.85
C VAL A 98 3.76 -40.67 20.10
N GLU A 99 3.73 -41.57 19.11
CA GLU A 99 4.41 -42.84 19.16
C GLU A 99 5.91 -42.62 18.96
N ASP A 100 6.70 -43.05 19.96
CA ASP A 100 8.15 -43.12 19.82
C ASP A 100 8.53 -44.40 19.06
N GLU A 101 9.38 -44.25 18.04
CA GLU A 101 10.01 -45.40 17.38
C GLU A 101 11.20 -45.89 18.19
N GLU A 102 11.18 -47.16 18.62
CA GLU A 102 12.37 -47.80 19.19
C GLU A 102 13.45 -47.89 18.11
N VAL A 103 14.61 -47.33 18.42
CA VAL A 103 15.77 -47.40 17.53
C VAL A 103 16.62 -48.58 17.91
N ASP A 104 16.70 -49.55 17.02
CA ASP A 104 17.58 -50.71 17.16
C ASP A 104 19.05 -50.24 16.97
N PHE A 105 19.83 -50.31 18.04
CA PHE A 105 21.23 -49.88 18.02
C PHE A 105 22.09 -50.73 17.06
N GLU A 106 21.79 -51.97 16.86
CA GLU A 106 22.49 -52.82 15.91
C GLU A 106 22.30 -52.34 14.48
N LYS A 107 21.10 -51.95 14.12
CA LYS A 107 20.79 -51.32 12.82
C LYS A 107 21.49 -49.96 12.66
N LEU A 108 21.56 -49.17 13.73
CA LEU A 108 22.20 -47.86 13.70
C LEU A 108 23.71 -47.98 13.51
N ILE A 109 24.38 -48.94 14.20
CA ILE A 109 25.81 -49.17 14.09
C ILE A 109 26.21 -49.70 12.70
N ASN A 110 25.36 -50.53 12.12
CA ASN A 110 25.60 -51.14 10.80
C ASN A 110 25.07 -50.26 9.65
N ALA A 111 24.45 -49.15 9.94
CA ALA A 111 23.94 -48.26 8.90
C ALA A 111 25.10 -47.65 8.08
N PRO A 112 24.96 -47.53 6.76
CA PRO A 112 25.98 -46.88 5.94
C PRO A 112 26.11 -45.41 6.36
N LEU A 113 27.35 -44.91 6.36
CA LEU A 113 27.66 -43.52 6.66
C LEU A 113 26.82 -42.59 5.77
N PRO A 114 26.33 -41.44 6.32
CA PRO A 114 25.61 -40.49 5.55
C PRO A 114 26.42 -39.99 4.35
N LYS A 115 25.77 -39.82 3.22
CA LYS A 115 26.42 -39.29 2.00
C LYS A 115 27.02 -37.92 2.29
N VAL A 116 28.34 -37.80 2.07
CA VAL A 116 29.01 -36.51 2.15
C VAL A 116 28.36 -35.53 1.16
N PRO A 117 28.00 -34.31 1.57
CA PRO A 117 27.49 -33.33 0.66
C PRO A 117 28.53 -33.07 -0.44
N ARG A 118 28.06 -32.87 -1.67
CA ARG A 118 28.95 -32.53 -2.79
C ARG A 118 29.75 -31.28 -2.43
N GLU A 119 31.05 -31.33 -2.82
CA GLU A 119 31.89 -30.15 -2.70
C GLU A 119 31.23 -28.95 -3.37
N VAL A 120 31.41 -27.79 -2.74
CA VAL A 120 30.92 -26.53 -3.30
C VAL A 120 31.70 -26.27 -4.57
N THR A 121 30.99 -26.28 -5.69
CA THR A 121 31.58 -25.93 -7.00
C THR A 121 31.27 -24.44 -7.29
N PHE A 122 32.29 -23.72 -7.76
CA PHE A 122 32.08 -22.34 -8.25
C PHE A 122 32.19 -22.33 -9.76
N THR A 123 31.41 -21.45 -10.36
CA THR A 123 31.54 -21.12 -11.78
C THR A 123 32.32 -19.81 -11.87
N ALA A 124 33.48 -19.84 -12.53
CA ALA A 124 34.26 -18.63 -12.80
C ALA A 124 33.84 -18.04 -14.15
N HIS A 125 33.64 -16.73 -14.17
CA HIS A 125 33.34 -15.99 -15.39
C HIS A 125 34.36 -14.86 -15.58
N TRP A 126 34.72 -14.62 -16.83
CA TRP A 126 35.43 -13.39 -17.19
C TRP A 126 34.47 -12.21 -17.10
N LEU A 127 34.99 -11.03 -16.73
CA LEU A 127 34.19 -9.80 -16.69
C LEU A 127 33.68 -9.40 -18.07
N ALA A 128 34.42 -9.72 -19.12
CA ALA A 128 34.01 -9.54 -20.48
C ALA A 128 34.74 -10.53 -21.37
N VAL A 129 34.08 -11.01 -22.42
CA VAL A 129 34.66 -11.84 -23.48
C VAL A 129 34.45 -11.11 -24.80
N GLU A 130 35.54 -10.77 -25.52
CA GLU A 130 35.47 -9.99 -26.76
C GLU A 130 34.67 -8.70 -26.67
N GLY A 131 34.76 -8.03 -25.53
CA GLY A 131 34.04 -6.77 -25.25
C GLY A 131 32.58 -6.95 -24.82
N VAL A 132 32.07 -8.19 -24.80
CA VAL A 132 30.72 -8.49 -24.33
C VAL A 132 30.76 -8.94 -22.88
N GLN A 133 30.02 -8.24 -22.02
CA GLN A 133 29.89 -8.56 -20.61
C GLN A 133 28.83 -9.63 -20.42
N PRO A 134 29.09 -10.71 -19.67
CA PRO A 134 28.07 -11.71 -19.34
C PRO A 134 27.02 -11.11 -18.39
N LEU A 135 25.76 -11.51 -18.61
CA LEU A 135 24.63 -11.14 -17.73
C LEU A 135 24.64 -12.01 -16.46
N ILE A 136 25.45 -11.62 -15.49
CA ILE A 136 25.55 -12.27 -14.19
C ILE A 136 25.30 -11.25 -13.07
N PRO A 137 24.88 -11.67 -11.85
CA PRO A 137 24.62 -10.74 -10.75
C PRO A 137 25.81 -9.86 -10.38
N GLN A 138 27.03 -10.33 -10.58
CA GLN A 138 28.27 -9.58 -10.30
C GLN A 138 28.61 -8.56 -11.39
N ASN A 139 27.95 -8.62 -12.51
CA ASN A 139 28.17 -7.73 -13.66
C ASN A 139 26.83 -7.11 -14.11
N PRO A 140 26.26 -6.22 -13.29
CA PRO A 140 24.96 -5.62 -13.57
C PRO A 140 25.03 -4.74 -14.83
N THR A 141 23.94 -4.66 -15.57
CA THR A 141 23.82 -3.76 -16.72
C THR A 141 23.97 -2.30 -16.28
N SER A 142 24.37 -1.42 -17.20
CA SER A 142 24.59 0.02 -16.89
C SER A 142 23.36 0.69 -16.25
N ASN A 143 22.15 0.22 -16.57
CA ASN A 143 20.91 0.70 -15.96
C ASN A 143 20.76 0.21 -14.51
N GLU A 144 21.12 -1.05 -14.26
CA GLU A 144 21.09 -1.63 -12.91
C GLU A 144 22.18 -1.03 -12.02
N SER A 145 23.36 -0.71 -12.57
CA SER A 145 24.44 -0.04 -11.84
C SER A 145 24.04 1.37 -11.38
N ARG A 146 23.43 2.17 -12.25
CA ARG A 146 22.88 3.48 -11.89
C ARG A 146 21.83 3.39 -10.80
N ASN A 147 21.01 2.34 -10.83
CA ASN A 147 19.97 2.10 -9.86
C ASN A 147 20.53 1.68 -8.49
N LEU A 148 21.63 0.90 -8.48
CA LEU A 148 22.34 0.50 -7.28
C LEU A 148 23.14 1.65 -6.63
N GLU A 149 23.68 2.58 -7.42
CA GLU A 149 24.38 3.77 -6.92
C GLU A 149 23.42 4.79 -6.28
N LEU A 150 22.17 4.83 -6.74
CA LEU A 150 21.14 5.75 -6.21
C LEU A 150 20.50 5.26 -4.90
N VAL A 151 20.73 4.01 -4.50
CA VAL A 151 20.26 3.49 -3.21
C VAL A 151 21.30 3.80 -2.15
N SER A 152 20.92 4.55 -1.13
CA SER A 152 21.77 4.82 0.03
C SER A 152 22.15 3.49 0.71
N LYS A 153 23.42 3.11 0.58
CA LYS A 153 23.96 1.90 1.21
C LYS A 153 24.47 2.27 2.59
N GLY A 154 23.74 1.87 3.63
CA GLY A 154 24.19 2.05 5.01
C GLY A 154 23.21 1.41 6.00
N PRO A 155 23.71 0.99 7.20
CA PRO A 155 22.89 0.36 8.21
C PRO A 155 21.75 1.27 8.73
N ASN A 156 21.82 2.56 8.49
CA ASN A 156 20.85 3.57 8.92
C ASN A 156 20.05 4.17 7.75
N ALA A 157 20.06 3.56 6.57
CA ALA A 157 19.25 4.04 5.45
C ALA A 157 17.77 3.86 5.74
N ASN A 158 17.09 4.93 6.11
CA ASN A 158 15.65 4.92 6.32
C ASN A 158 14.94 4.77 4.96
N PRO A 159 14.21 3.68 4.69
CA PRO A 159 13.55 3.44 3.42
C PRO A 159 12.51 4.52 3.09
N ASN A 160 11.90 5.15 4.10
CA ASN A 160 10.96 6.24 3.91
C ASN A 160 11.64 7.52 3.40
N LEU A 161 12.81 7.84 3.92
CA LEU A 161 13.61 8.99 3.45
C LEU A 161 14.11 8.76 2.02
N ALA A 162 14.56 7.54 1.70
CA ALA A 162 14.96 7.17 0.35
C ALA A 162 13.79 7.27 -0.63
N ALA A 163 12.58 6.87 -0.23
CA ALA A 163 11.37 7.01 -1.02
C ALA A 163 10.99 8.48 -1.25
N MET A 164 11.10 9.31 -0.23
CA MET A 164 10.82 10.76 -0.35
C MET A 164 11.88 11.48 -1.19
N SER A 165 13.14 11.09 -1.12
CA SER A 165 14.20 11.65 -1.96
C SER A 165 14.15 11.17 -3.42
N GLY A 166 13.35 10.14 -3.73
CA GLY A 166 13.19 9.57 -5.06
C GLY A 166 14.33 8.67 -5.52
N ASN A 167 15.19 8.29 -4.61
CA ASN A 167 16.33 7.45 -4.88
C ASN A 167 16.01 5.94 -4.86
N GLN A 168 14.74 5.59 -4.59
CA GLN A 168 14.29 4.21 -4.71
C GLN A 168 13.89 3.87 -6.13
N ASN A 169 14.66 2.98 -6.70
CA ASN A 169 14.31 2.35 -7.96
C ASN A 169 13.36 1.17 -7.67
N THR A 170 12.09 1.38 -7.92
CA THR A 170 11.13 0.28 -7.95
C THR A 170 11.25 -0.41 -9.30
N ALA A 171 12.03 -1.46 -9.34
CA ALA A 171 11.89 -2.44 -10.40
C ALA A 171 10.45 -3.00 -10.31
N VAL A 172 9.61 -2.61 -11.26
CA VAL A 172 8.28 -3.21 -11.39
C VAL A 172 8.52 -4.67 -11.74
N LYS A 173 8.20 -5.58 -10.81
CA LYS A 173 8.28 -7.01 -11.10
C LYS A 173 7.32 -7.31 -12.25
N PRO A 174 7.73 -8.10 -13.24
CA PRO A 174 6.84 -8.49 -14.31
C PRO A 174 5.60 -9.17 -13.74
N LEU A 175 4.45 -8.79 -14.25
CA LEU A 175 3.17 -9.40 -13.84
C LEU A 175 3.21 -10.89 -14.15
N VAL A 176 2.84 -11.71 -13.19
CA VAL A 176 2.74 -13.16 -13.37
C VAL A 176 1.59 -13.42 -14.35
N LYS A 177 1.87 -14.09 -15.46
CA LYS A 177 0.85 -14.52 -16.42
C LYS A 177 0.46 -15.96 -16.11
N HIS A 178 -0.83 -16.17 -15.86
CA HIS A 178 -1.40 -17.50 -15.69
C HIS A 178 -1.90 -18.05 -17.01
N ILE A 179 -1.90 -19.38 -17.18
CA ILE A 179 -2.59 -20.03 -18.29
C ILE A 179 -4.08 -20.01 -17.96
N LEU A 180 -4.84 -19.19 -18.67
CA LEU A 180 -6.26 -19.00 -18.42
C LEU A 180 -7.10 -20.08 -19.14
N SER A 181 -8.15 -20.57 -18.49
CA SER A 181 -9.19 -21.36 -19.13
C SER A 181 -9.96 -20.51 -20.17
N LYS A 182 -10.61 -21.15 -21.13
CA LYS A 182 -11.45 -20.44 -22.11
C LYS A 182 -12.57 -19.62 -21.47
N GLU A 183 -13.12 -20.12 -20.38
CA GLU A 183 -14.19 -19.44 -19.62
C GLU A 183 -13.70 -18.14 -19.00
N LEU A 184 -12.51 -18.17 -18.38
CA LEU A 184 -11.90 -16.98 -17.80
C LEU A 184 -11.49 -15.96 -18.87
N GLN A 185 -11.04 -16.42 -20.04
CA GLN A 185 -10.75 -15.54 -21.17
C GLN A 185 -12.00 -14.84 -21.67
N LEU A 186 -13.09 -15.57 -21.87
CA LEU A 186 -14.39 -15.03 -22.29
C LEU A 186 -14.98 -14.08 -21.24
N TYR A 187 -14.82 -14.41 -19.95
CA TYR A 187 -15.25 -13.54 -18.85
C TYR A 187 -14.47 -12.21 -18.91
N PHE A 188 -13.15 -12.28 -19.01
CA PHE A 188 -12.30 -11.08 -19.12
C PHE A 188 -12.71 -10.19 -20.29
N GLU A 189 -12.88 -10.77 -21.48
CA GLU A 189 -13.30 -10.02 -22.67
C GLU A 189 -14.69 -9.37 -22.48
N LYS A 190 -15.66 -10.12 -21.95
CA LYS A 190 -17.01 -9.60 -21.70
C LYS A 190 -17.01 -8.45 -20.70
N VAL A 191 -16.29 -8.59 -19.60
CA VAL A 191 -16.18 -7.57 -18.57
C VAL A 191 -15.49 -6.31 -19.11
N CYS A 192 -14.36 -6.46 -19.81
CA CYS A 192 -13.65 -5.33 -20.41
C CYS A 192 -14.52 -4.59 -21.45
N ASN A 193 -15.24 -5.33 -22.29
CA ASN A 193 -16.14 -4.74 -23.26
C ASN A 193 -17.33 -4.04 -22.60
N ALA A 194 -17.92 -4.64 -21.55
CA ALA A 194 -19.02 -4.03 -20.79
C ALA A 194 -18.62 -2.70 -20.16
N PHE A 195 -17.41 -2.59 -19.61
CA PHE A 195 -16.91 -1.33 -19.04
C PHE A 195 -16.69 -0.24 -20.09
N LEU A 196 -16.29 -0.62 -21.31
CA LEU A 196 -15.99 0.33 -22.38
C LEU A 196 -17.22 0.70 -23.23
N ASP A 197 -18.36 0.01 -23.05
CA ASP A 197 -19.60 0.29 -23.78
C ASP A 197 -20.30 1.54 -23.22
N PRO A 198 -20.41 2.63 -23.99
CA PRO A 198 -21.11 3.82 -23.54
C PRO A 198 -22.63 3.65 -23.56
N ALA A 199 -23.17 2.69 -24.33
CA ALA A 199 -24.59 2.59 -24.60
C ALA A 199 -25.37 1.91 -23.45
N SER A 200 -24.77 0.99 -22.69
CA SER A 200 -25.47 0.20 -21.68
C SER A 200 -24.93 0.43 -20.28
N GLU A 201 -25.66 1.20 -19.47
CA GLU A 201 -25.32 1.42 -18.06
C GLU A 201 -25.56 0.19 -17.20
N GLU A 202 -26.59 -0.60 -17.50
CA GLU A 202 -26.91 -1.83 -16.78
C GLU A 202 -25.79 -2.86 -16.90
N TYR A 203 -25.22 -3.00 -18.10
CA TYR A 203 -24.09 -3.89 -18.33
C TYR A 203 -22.83 -3.46 -17.55
N ARG A 204 -22.55 -2.16 -17.48
CA ARG A 204 -21.44 -1.63 -16.68
C ARG A 204 -21.64 -1.89 -15.19
N THR A 205 -22.85 -1.66 -14.70
CA THR A 205 -23.18 -1.88 -13.28
C THR A 205 -23.08 -3.36 -12.91
N SER A 206 -23.57 -4.25 -13.77
CA SER A 206 -23.42 -5.69 -13.58
C SER A 206 -21.96 -6.16 -13.59
N ALA A 207 -21.14 -5.61 -14.51
CA ALA A 207 -19.72 -5.90 -14.57
C ALA A 207 -18.98 -5.37 -13.32
N TYR A 208 -19.37 -4.20 -12.82
CA TYR A 208 -18.83 -3.62 -11.60
C TYR A 208 -19.12 -4.50 -10.38
N SER A 209 -20.39 -4.92 -10.20
CA SER A 209 -20.80 -5.81 -9.11
C SER A 209 -20.08 -7.15 -9.19
N SER A 210 -19.97 -7.74 -10.39
CA SER A 210 -19.26 -9.00 -10.61
C SER A 210 -17.79 -8.90 -10.20
N LEU A 211 -17.07 -7.86 -10.62
CA LEU A 211 -15.67 -7.67 -10.21
C LEU A 211 -15.49 -7.47 -8.70
N ARG A 212 -16.47 -6.84 -8.05
CA ARG A 212 -16.42 -6.52 -6.63
C ARG A 212 -16.69 -7.72 -5.74
N GLU A 213 -17.51 -8.66 -6.19
CA GLU A 213 -18.06 -9.74 -5.34
C GLU A 213 -17.48 -11.11 -5.66
N ASP A 214 -17.04 -11.37 -6.89
CA ASP A 214 -16.59 -12.68 -7.34
C ASP A 214 -15.20 -13.03 -6.74
N PRO A 215 -15.09 -14.14 -5.98
CA PRO A 215 -13.80 -14.60 -5.43
C PRO A 215 -12.93 -15.35 -6.46
N GLY A 216 -13.53 -15.85 -7.56
CA GLY A 216 -12.83 -16.69 -8.55
C GLY A 216 -11.86 -15.95 -9.48
N LEU A 217 -11.74 -14.62 -9.35
CA LEU A 217 -11.01 -13.77 -10.29
C LEU A 217 -9.50 -13.67 -10.04
N HIS A 218 -8.96 -14.45 -9.11
CA HIS A 218 -7.56 -14.32 -8.69
C HIS A 218 -6.56 -14.44 -9.84
N GLN A 219 -6.80 -15.36 -10.77
CA GLN A 219 -5.96 -15.57 -11.95
C GLN A 219 -6.07 -14.41 -12.95
N LEU A 220 -7.16 -13.64 -12.94
CA LEU A 220 -7.41 -12.53 -13.84
C LEU A 220 -6.85 -11.19 -13.33
N VAL A 221 -6.53 -11.08 -12.04
CA VAL A 221 -6.01 -9.82 -11.44
C VAL A 221 -4.85 -9.22 -12.25
N PRO A 222 -3.78 -9.96 -12.63
CA PRO A 222 -2.69 -9.39 -13.40
C PRO A 222 -3.12 -8.86 -14.76
N TYR A 223 -4.09 -9.51 -15.41
CA TYR A 223 -4.62 -9.10 -16.71
C TYR A 223 -5.46 -7.83 -16.60
N PHE A 224 -6.29 -7.71 -15.57
CA PHE A 224 -7.04 -6.48 -15.31
C PHE A 224 -6.11 -5.31 -14.99
N VAL A 225 -5.07 -5.52 -14.19
CA VAL A 225 -4.09 -4.48 -13.87
C VAL A 225 -3.33 -4.03 -15.13
N GLN A 226 -2.94 -4.97 -15.99
CA GLN A 226 -2.32 -4.65 -17.25
C GLN A 226 -3.28 -3.86 -18.15
N PHE A 227 -4.53 -4.31 -18.29
CA PHE A 227 -5.56 -3.63 -19.08
C PHE A 227 -5.79 -2.20 -18.59
N ILE A 228 -5.88 -1.97 -17.29
CA ILE A 228 -6.00 -0.63 -16.69
C ILE A 228 -4.81 0.24 -17.10
N SER A 229 -3.61 -0.27 -16.98
CA SER A 229 -2.39 0.47 -17.33
C SER A 229 -2.32 0.83 -18.82
N GLU A 230 -2.64 -0.12 -19.70
CA GLU A 230 -2.67 0.08 -21.14
C GLU A 230 -3.73 1.07 -21.57
N LYS A 231 -4.96 0.94 -21.05
CA LYS A 231 -6.06 1.86 -21.38
C LYS A 231 -5.80 3.29 -20.90
N VAL A 232 -5.27 3.47 -19.70
CA VAL A 232 -4.88 4.80 -19.22
C VAL A 232 -3.81 5.41 -20.11
N THR A 233 -2.81 4.64 -20.54
CA THR A 233 -1.71 5.14 -21.38
C THR A 233 -2.19 5.55 -22.77
N HIS A 234 -3.10 4.78 -23.37
CA HIS A 234 -3.50 4.97 -24.77
C HIS A 234 -4.79 5.82 -24.95
N SER A 235 -5.54 6.05 -23.88
CA SER A 235 -6.87 6.71 -23.98
C SER A 235 -6.96 8.02 -23.18
N LEU A 236 -5.85 8.76 -23.04
CA LEU A 236 -5.83 10.04 -22.29
C LEU A 236 -6.82 11.09 -22.81
N ASN A 237 -7.19 10.99 -24.08
CA ASN A 237 -8.15 11.91 -24.72
C ASN A 237 -9.62 11.52 -24.50
N ASN A 238 -9.91 10.41 -23.84
CA ASN A 238 -11.27 9.94 -23.62
C ASN A 238 -11.57 9.82 -22.12
N ILE A 239 -12.20 10.85 -21.55
CA ILE A 239 -12.51 10.93 -20.12
C ILE A 239 -13.47 9.80 -19.70
N PHE A 240 -14.43 9.43 -20.56
CA PHE A 240 -15.35 8.32 -20.27
C PHE A 240 -14.57 7.02 -20.02
N VAL A 241 -13.66 6.65 -20.94
CA VAL A 241 -12.84 5.44 -20.79
C VAL A 241 -11.98 5.50 -19.52
N LEU A 242 -11.34 6.64 -19.26
CA LEU A 242 -10.53 6.82 -18.05
C LEU A 242 -11.38 6.64 -16.77
N THR A 243 -12.58 7.22 -16.76
CA THR A 243 -13.48 7.08 -15.60
C THR A 243 -13.92 5.64 -15.39
N GLN A 244 -14.27 4.91 -16.46
CA GLN A 244 -14.66 3.50 -16.34
C GLN A 244 -13.47 2.62 -15.90
N VAL A 245 -12.29 2.88 -16.39
CA VAL A 245 -11.08 2.16 -15.98
C VAL A 245 -10.71 2.44 -14.51
N MET A 246 -10.92 3.68 -14.02
CA MET A 246 -10.75 3.98 -12.59
C MET A 246 -11.80 3.28 -11.72
N ARG A 247 -13.05 3.20 -12.17
CA ARG A 247 -14.10 2.41 -11.49
C ARG A 247 -13.80 0.91 -11.49
N MET A 248 -13.22 0.39 -12.58
CA MET A 248 -12.73 -0.99 -12.61
C MET A 248 -11.64 -1.24 -11.56
N ALA A 249 -10.68 -0.32 -11.45
CA ALA A 249 -9.65 -0.39 -10.42
C ALA A 249 -10.25 -0.31 -9.01
N GLU A 250 -11.26 0.52 -8.81
CA GLU A 250 -12.01 0.62 -7.55
C GLU A 250 -12.68 -0.70 -7.19
N ALA A 251 -13.41 -1.34 -8.13
CA ALA A 251 -14.07 -2.62 -7.91
C ALA A 251 -13.08 -3.71 -7.50
N LEU A 252 -11.93 -3.78 -8.17
CA LEU A 252 -10.87 -4.73 -7.83
C LEU A 252 -10.35 -4.51 -6.40
N ILE A 253 -10.11 -3.26 -6.00
CA ILE A 253 -9.60 -2.95 -4.66
C ILE A 253 -10.65 -3.21 -3.57
N GLN A 254 -11.92 -2.98 -3.87
CA GLN A 254 -13.02 -3.23 -2.94
C GLN A 254 -13.29 -4.71 -2.73
N ASN A 255 -12.92 -5.57 -3.68
CA ASN A 255 -13.06 -7.02 -3.53
C ASN A 255 -12.16 -7.52 -2.40
N GLN A 256 -12.79 -8.09 -1.37
CA GLN A 256 -12.09 -8.59 -0.19
C GLN A 256 -11.46 -9.98 -0.40
N SER A 257 -11.95 -10.71 -1.40
CA SER A 257 -11.50 -12.07 -1.69
C SER A 257 -10.23 -12.11 -2.53
N LEU A 258 -9.84 -10.98 -3.16
CA LEU A 258 -8.70 -10.92 -4.05
C LEU A 258 -7.43 -10.42 -3.34
N TYR A 259 -6.34 -11.14 -3.54
CA TYR A 259 -5.02 -10.74 -3.09
C TYR A 259 -4.34 -9.85 -4.13
N ILE A 260 -4.43 -8.54 -3.93
CA ILE A 260 -3.97 -7.53 -4.90
C ILE A 260 -2.61 -6.92 -4.51
N ASP A 261 -2.12 -7.16 -3.30
CA ASP A 261 -0.87 -6.56 -2.77
C ASP A 261 0.30 -6.57 -3.75
N PRO A 262 0.63 -7.67 -4.45
CA PRO A 262 1.76 -7.71 -5.39
C PRO A 262 1.60 -6.77 -6.59
N TYR A 263 0.36 -6.44 -6.93
CA TYR A 263 0.01 -5.66 -8.13
C TYR A 263 -0.21 -4.18 -7.85
N ILE A 264 -0.25 -3.77 -6.58
CA ILE A 264 -0.45 -2.37 -6.19
C ILE A 264 0.61 -1.45 -6.81
N SER A 265 1.86 -1.89 -6.85
CA SER A 265 2.95 -1.11 -7.45
C SER A 265 2.75 -0.83 -8.95
N ALA A 266 2.03 -1.71 -9.65
CA ALA A 266 1.67 -1.54 -11.06
C ALA A 266 0.37 -0.74 -11.25
N LEU A 267 -0.54 -0.77 -10.25
CA LEU A 267 -1.82 -0.06 -10.30
C LEU A 267 -1.70 1.43 -9.94
N VAL A 268 -0.76 1.79 -9.06
CA VAL A 268 -0.57 3.18 -8.61
C VAL A 268 -0.18 4.15 -9.75
N PRO A 269 0.74 3.84 -10.67
CA PRO A 269 1.11 4.76 -11.76
C PRO A 269 -0.06 5.19 -12.65
N PRO A 270 -0.94 4.29 -13.15
CA PRO A 270 -2.14 4.70 -13.91
C PRO A 270 -3.06 5.63 -13.11
N VAL A 271 -3.30 5.32 -11.83
CA VAL A 271 -4.13 6.17 -10.95
C VAL A 271 -3.50 7.54 -10.77
N LEU A 272 -2.19 7.62 -10.52
CA LEU A 272 -1.47 8.89 -10.46
C LEU A 272 -1.52 9.66 -11.78
N THR A 273 -1.47 8.98 -12.92
CA THR A 273 -1.60 9.63 -14.24
C THR A 273 -2.96 10.30 -14.37
N CYS A 274 -4.05 9.64 -13.98
CA CYS A 274 -5.39 10.22 -13.97
C CYS A 274 -5.54 11.36 -12.95
N LEU A 275 -4.78 11.33 -11.86
CA LEU A 275 -4.81 12.36 -10.82
C LEU A 275 -4.07 13.65 -11.21
N VAL A 276 -2.80 13.52 -11.62
CA VAL A 276 -1.90 14.66 -11.83
C VAL A 276 -1.56 14.94 -13.30
N GLY A 277 -2.19 14.24 -14.24
CA GLY A 277 -2.01 14.47 -15.67
C GLY A 277 -2.33 15.94 -16.05
N ARG A 278 -1.67 16.45 -17.08
CA ARG A 278 -1.81 17.87 -17.47
C ARG A 278 -3.20 18.18 -17.99
N GLN A 279 -3.68 17.42 -18.95
CA GLN A 279 -4.95 17.63 -19.60
C GLN A 279 -5.56 16.28 -19.98
N PHE A 280 -6.86 16.15 -19.81
CA PHE A 280 -7.65 15.00 -20.22
C PHE A 280 -8.75 15.42 -21.18
N GLY A 281 -9.06 14.54 -22.13
CA GLY A 281 -10.12 14.81 -23.11
C GLY A 281 -9.69 15.74 -24.24
N GLY A 282 -10.57 15.86 -25.23
CA GLY A 282 -10.43 16.78 -26.34
C GLY A 282 -10.95 18.19 -25.97
N SER A 283 -10.89 19.10 -26.94
CA SER A 283 -11.30 20.51 -26.79
C SER A 283 -12.78 20.75 -26.39
N ASN A 284 -13.62 19.73 -26.46
CA ASN A 284 -15.06 19.81 -26.21
C ASN A 284 -15.50 19.24 -24.85
N ASN A 285 -14.58 18.75 -24.03
CA ASN A 285 -14.96 18.16 -22.74
C ASN A 285 -15.14 19.22 -21.67
N GLU A 286 -16.21 19.09 -20.88
CA GLU A 286 -16.48 20.00 -19.79
C GLU A 286 -15.40 19.90 -18.71
N LEU A 287 -15.01 21.05 -18.19
CA LEU A 287 -14.07 21.14 -17.06
C LEU A 287 -14.53 20.29 -15.87
N SER A 288 -15.83 20.20 -15.64
CA SER A 288 -16.43 19.42 -14.56
C SER A 288 -16.09 17.93 -14.62
N GLU A 289 -16.08 17.33 -15.81
CA GLU A 289 -15.73 15.91 -16.00
C GLU A 289 -14.27 15.62 -15.67
N GLN A 290 -13.37 16.56 -16.04
CA GLN A 290 -11.94 16.42 -15.72
C GLN A 290 -11.68 16.46 -14.21
N PHE A 291 -12.38 17.34 -13.48
CA PHE A 291 -12.26 17.40 -12.02
C PHE A 291 -12.88 16.17 -11.36
N ALA A 292 -14.04 15.69 -11.83
CA ALA A 292 -14.68 14.47 -11.33
C ALA A 292 -13.78 13.23 -11.50
N LEU A 293 -13.08 13.11 -12.64
CA LEU A 293 -12.07 12.04 -12.83
C LEU A 293 -10.94 12.13 -11.80
N ARG A 294 -10.44 13.35 -11.52
CA ARG A 294 -9.37 13.56 -10.52
C ARG A 294 -9.83 13.24 -9.12
N GLU A 295 -11.04 13.59 -8.76
CA GLU A 295 -11.66 13.26 -7.48
C GLU A 295 -11.79 11.74 -7.30
N LEU A 296 -12.26 11.03 -8.33
CA LEU A 296 -12.32 9.57 -8.33
C LEU A 296 -10.93 8.95 -8.18
N ALA A 297 -9.94 9.46 -8.91
CA ALA A 297 -8.56 8.99 -8.80
C ALA A 297 -7.95 9.27 -7.42
N ALA A 298 -8.27 10.42 -6.80
CA ALA A 298 -7.83 10.76 -5.45
C ALA A 298 -8.46 9.84 -4.39
N ALA A 299 -9.77 9.59 -4.48
CA ALA A 299 -10.47 8.68 -3.60
C ALA A 299 -9.91 7.27 -3.69
N LEU A 300 -9.66 6.79 -4.91
CA LEU A 300 -9.04 5.49 -5.17
C LEU A 300 -7.63 5.40 -4.55
N LEU A 301 -6.84 6.46 -4.69
CA LEU A 301 -5.51 6.53 -4.11
C LEU A 301 -5.54 6.52 -2.57
N GLY A 302 -6.52 7.20 -1.97
CA GLY A 302 -6.79 7.17 -0.53
C GLY A 302 -7.14 5.76 -0.04
N MET A 303 -8.01 5.04 -0.78
CA MET A 303 -8.32 3.63 -0.48
C MET A 303 -7.09 2.73 -0.57
N ILE A 304 -6.27 2.89 -1.61
CA ILE A 304 -5.00 2.17 -1.76
C ILE A 304 -4.08 2.48 -0.57
N ALA A 305 -3.90 3.73 -0.24
CA ALA A 305 -3.05 4.16 0.85
C ALA A 305 -3.53 3.66 2.22
N LYS A 306 -4.84 3.58 2.44
CA LYS A 306 -5.42 3.06 3.70
C LYS A 306 -5.31 1.54 3.79
N LYS A 307 -5.67 0.82 2.73
CA LYS A 307 -5.74 -0.66 2.74
C LYS A 307 -4.34 -1.30 2.70
N TYR A 308 -3.41 -0.74 1.93
CA TYR A 308 -2.12 -1.37 1.63
C TYR A 308 -0.89 -0.69 2.24
N SER A 309 -1.08 0.27 3.14
CA SER A 309 0.05 0.95 3.83
C SER A 309 0.88 0.01 4.70
N HIS A 310 0.26 -1.04 5.21
CA HIS A 310 0.94 -2.05 6.04
C HIS A 310 1.83 -2.97 5.20
N ALA A 311 1.43 -3.25 3.95
CA ALA A 311 2.19 -4.10 3.05
C ALA A 311 3.44 -3.41 2.47
N SER A 312 3.45 -2.08 2.38
CA SER A 312 4.58 -1.32 1.85
C SER A 312 4.73 0.04 2.54
N HIS A 313 5.72 0.14 3.44
CA HIS A 313 6.04 1.39 4.14
C HIS A 313 6.47 2.53 3.21
N THR A 314 6.92 2.21 2.00
CA THR A 314 7.38 3.20 1.03
C THR A 314 6.27 3.75 0.13
N LEU A 315 5.10 3.13 0.13
CA LEU A 315 3.99 3.46 -0.77
C LEU A 315 3.48 4.90 -0.54
N LYS A 316 3.07 5.22 0.69
CA LYS A 316 2.57 6.55 1.06
C LYS A 316 3.59 7.65 0.78
N PRO A 317 4.86 7.56 1.24
CA PRO A 317 5.87 8.59 0.98
C PRO A 317 6.13 8.83 -0.51
N ARG A 318 6.10 7.79 -1.33
CA ARG A 318 6.30 7.90 -2.78
C ARG A 318 5.15 8.62 -3.47
N ILE A 319 3.92 8.29 -3.11
CA ILE A 319 2.74 8.94 -3.65
C ILE A 319 2.71 10.41 -3.20
N ALA A 320 2.91 10.67 -1.90
CA ALA A 320 2.95 12.02 -1.35
C ALA A 320 4.01 12.89 -2.03
N ARG A 321 5.22 12.35 -2.25
CA ARG A 321 6.28 13.05 -3.00
C ARG A 321 5.86 13.39 -4.42
N SER A 322 5.24 12.45 -5.13
CA SER A 322 4.76 12.69 -6.50
C SER A 322 3.71 13.79 -6.55
N CYS A 323 2.75 13.77 -5.62
CA CYS A 323 1.73 14.81 -5.51
C CYS A 323 2.36 16.16 -5.11
N LEU A 324 3.23 16.19 -4.11
CA LEU A 324 3.90 17.41 -3.65
C LEU A 324 4.73 18.05 -4.76
N LYS A 325 5.49 17.26 -5.52
CA LYS A 325 6.28 17.76 -6.67
C LYS A 325 5.38 18.44 -7.71
N ASN A 326 4.20 17.89 -7.99
CA ASN A 326 3.27 18.48 -8.95
C ASN A 326 2.54 19.70 -8.39
N PHE A 327 2.30 19.76 -7.09
CA PHE A 327 1.73 20.92 -6.41
C PHE A 327 2.67 22.11 -6.40
N LEU A 328 3.96 21.89 -6.15
CA LEU A 328 4.98 22.95 -6.04
C LEU A 328 5.51 23.45 -7.39
N ASP A 329 5.17 22.81 -8.51
CA ASP A 329 5.64 23.20 -9.84
C ASP A 329 4.69 24.25 -10.47
N PRO A 330 5.09 25.53 -10.53
CA PRO A 330 4.23 26.60 -11.04
C PRO A 330 3.95 26.50 -12.56
N ALA A 331 4.72 25.68 -13.29
CA ALA A 331 4.52 25.48 -14.73
C ALA A 331 3.39 24.49 -15.07
N LYS A 332 2.79 23.88 -14.06
CA LYS A 332 1.68 22.92 -14.24
C LYS A 332 0.34 23.64 -14.33
N PRO A 333 -0.64 23.08 -15.05
CA PRO A 333 -2.01 23.61 -15.08
C PRO A 333 -2.71 23.43 -13.74
N PHE A 334 -3.71 24.26 -13.45
CA PHE A 334 -4.49 24.22 -12.20
C PHE A 334 -5.21 22.89 -11.99
N GLY A 335 -5.63 22.21 -13.05
CA GLY A 335 -6.18 20.86 -12.96
C GLY A 335 -5.17 19.87 -12.34
N THR A 336 -3.87 19.99 -12.64
CA THR A 336 -2.82 19.17 -12.00
C THR A 336 -2.63 19.54 -10.54
N HIS A 337 -2.64 20.83 -10.19
CA HIS A 337 -2.57 21.29 -8.81
C HIS A 337 -3.77 20.78 -7.99
N TYR A 338 -4.98 20.86 -8.57
CA TYR A 338 -6.19 20.31 -7.96
C TYR A 338 -6.03 18.83 -7.60
N GLY A 339 -5.64 18.01 -8.58
CA GLY A 339 -5.39 16.59 -8.34
C GLY A 339 -4.30 16.33 -7.30
N ALA A 340 -3.23 17.10 -7.33
CA ALA A 340 -2.12 16.96 -6.38
C ALA A 340 -2.55 17.26 -4.94
N ILE A 341 -3.29 18.37 -4.70
CA ILE A 341 -3.81 18.76 -3.39
C ILE A 341 -4.80 17.71 -2.88
N MET A 342 -5.75 17.30 -3.73
CA MET A 342 -6.74 16.28 -3.41
C MET A 342 -6.08 14.93 -3.07
N GLY A 343 -5.05 14.54 -3.84
CA GLY A 343 -4.27 13.34 -3.60
C GLY A 343 -3.53 13.36 -2.27
N LEU A 344 -2.88 14.47 -1.92
CA LEU A 344 -2.21 14.66 -0.63
C LEU A 344 -3.19 14.51 0.54
N HIS A 345 -4.34 15.19 0.45
CA HIS A 345 -5.39 15.10 1.46
C HIS A 345 -5.93 13.66 1.61
N SER A 346 -6.19 12.96 0.50
CA SER A 346 -6.75 11.59 0.53
C SER A 346 -5.79 10.55 1.12
N ILE A 347 -4.48 10.76 1.07
CA ILE A 347 -3.46 9.83 1.57
C ILE A 347 -3.27 9.93 3.09
N GLY A 348 -3.28 11.13 3.64
CA GLY A 348 -2.89 11.36 5.03
C GLY A 348 -3.78 12.31 5.81
N GLY A 349 -4.91 12.76 5.24
CA GLY A 349 -5.87 13.60 5.94
C GLY A 349 -5.27 14.90 6.47
N ALA A 350 -5.71 15.31 7.65
CA ALA A 350 -5.31 16.55 8.29
C ALA A 350 -3.80 16.66 8.56
N ASP A 351 -3.11 15.57 8.89
CA ASP A 351 -1.67 15.61 9.18
C ASP A 351 -0.85 16.01 7.97
N VAL A 352 -1.16 15.42 6.80
CA VAL A 352 -0.48 15.78 5.54
C VAL A 352 -0.83 17.21 5.10
N VAL A 353 -2.05 17.65 5.37
CA VAL A 353 -2.45 19.05 5.11
C VAL A 353 -1.60 19.99 5.95
N ARG A 354 -1.38 19.67 7.21
CA ARG A 354 -0.56 20.47 8.14
C ARG A 354 0.89 20.56 7.70
N GLU A 355 1.49 19.42 7.39
CA GLU A 355 2.95 19.35 7.15
C GLU A 355 3.35 19.71 5.72
N LEU A 356 2.52 19.37 4.73
CA LEU A 356 2.91 19.51 3.31
C LEU A 356 2.13 20.58 2.55
N ILE A 357 0.88 20.87 2.90
CA ILE A 357 0.07 21.86 2.18
C ILE A 357 0.22 23.24 2.82
N LEU A 358 -0.05 23.33 4.12
CA LEU A 358 -0.11 24.60 4.85
C LEU A 358 1.14 25.47 4.71
N PRO A 359 2.39 24.94 4.84
CA PRO A 359 3.61 25.75 4.71
C PRO A 359 3.83 26.32 3.32
N ASN A 360 3.21 25.69 2.30
CA ASN A 360 3.39 26.05 0.91
C ASN A 360 2.27 26.94 0.35
N LEU A 361 1.25 27.30 1.15
CA LEU A 361 0.13 28.11 0.69
C LEU A 361 0.51 29.57 0.42
N LYS A 362 1.34 30.18 1.27
CA LYS A 362 1.77 31.56 1.11
C LYS A 362 2.49 31.81 -0.22
N PRO A 363 3.50 31.02 -0.64
CA PRO A 363 4.11 31.18 -1.96
C PRO A 363 3.14 30.82 -3.11
N TYR A 364 2.22 29.89 -2.89
CA TYR A 364 1.25 29.45 -3.89
C TYR A 364 0.15 30.50 -4.15
N GLU A 365 -0.16 31.35 -3.17
CA GLU A 365 -1.18 32.40 -3.29
C GLU A 365 -0.92 33.34 -4.47
N LYS A 366 0.34 33.70 -4.72
CA LYS A 366 0.70 34.59 -5.82
C LYS A 366 0.22 34.03 -7.17
N LEU A 367 0.44 32.74 -7.37
CA LEU A 367 0.00 32.03 -8.59
C LEU A 367 -1.53 32.04 -8.75
N LEU A 368 -2.27 31.81 -7.65
CA LEU A 368 -3.73 31.83 -7.66
C LEU A 368 -4.29 33.24 -7.91
N ARG A 369 -3.73 34.24 -7.24
CA ARG A 369 -4.16 35.62 -7.37
C ARG A 369 -3.96 36.16 -8.79
N ASP A 370 -2.79 35.89 -9.37
CA ASP A 370 -2.48 36.31 -10.74
C ASP A 370 -3.46 35.64 -11.73
N ALA A 371 -3.78 34.36 -11.55
CA ALA A 371 -4.70 33.64 -12.42
C ALA A 371 -6.18 34.03 -12.26
N ILE A 372 -6.60 34.44 -11.06
CA ILE A 372 -7.97 34.93 -10.81
C ILE A 372 -8.12 36.35 -11.32
N ALA A 373 -7.07 37.17 -11.28
CA ALA A 373 -7.07 38.52 -11.78
C ALA A 373 -7.08 38.59 -13.31
N GLU A 374 -6.53 37.60 -13.99
CA GLU A 374 -6.61 37.47 -15.44
C GLU A 374 -8.02 37.00 -15.87
N GLU A 375 -8.71 37.78 -16.72
CA GLU A 375 -9.94 37.34 -17.40
C GLU A 375 -9.58 36.36 -18.53
N GLY A 376 -9.31 35.12 -18.18
CA GLY A 376 -8.88 34.10 -19.14
C GLY A 376 -9.42 32.68 -18.81
N PRO A 377 -9.11 31.69 -19.65
CA PRO A 377 -9.58 30.30 -19.48
C PRO A 377 -9.05 29.64 -18.21
N ARG A 378 -8.02 30.21 -17.56
CA ARG A 378 -7.43 29.71 -16.31
C ARG A 378 -8.22 30.07 -15.05
N ARG A 379 -9.06 31.12 -15.12
CA ARG A 379 -9.81 31.60 -13.96
C ARG A 379 -10.75 30.57 -13.37
N PRO A 380 -11.61 29.85 -14.13
CA PRO A 380 -12.52 28.86 -13.55
C PRO A 380 -11.78 27.68 -12.92
N GLU A 381 -10.62 27.29 -13.45
CA GLU A 381 -9.78 26.26 -12.84
C GLU A 381 -9.18 26.75 -11.51
N ALA A 382 -8.68 28.00 -11.47
CA ALA A 382 -8.12 28.58 -10.27
C ALA A 382 -9.17 28.74 -9.15
N GLU A 383 -10.41 29.15 -9.51
CA GLU A 383 -11.53 29.22 -8.57
C GLU A 383 -11.89 27.82 -7.99
N LYS A 384 -11.85 26.78 -8.81
CA LYS A 384 -12.04 25.40 -8.34
C LYS A 384 -10.93 24.96 -7.36
N VAL A 385 -9.68 25.29 -7.65
CA VAL A 385 -8.55 25.01 -6.73
C VAL A 385 -8.70 25.78 -5.42
N LEU A 386 -9.13 27.03 -5.47
CA LEU A 386 -9.40 27.84 -4.28
C LEU A 386 -10.50 27.20 -3.42
N GLY A 387 -11.61 26.78 -4.03
CA GLY A 387 -12.69 26.07 -3.33
C GLY A 387 -12.22 24.77 -2.70
N LEU A 388 -11.38 24.00 -3.42
CA LEU A 388 -10.77 22.78 -2.87
C LEU A 388 -9.87 23.08 -1.68
N LEU A 389 -9.02 24.11 -1.75
CA LEU A 389 -8.13 24.47 -0.64
C LEU A 389 -8.93 24.82 0.62
N LEU A 390 -10.02 25.56 0.50
CA LEU A 390 -10.91 25.86 1.63
C LEU A 390 -11.53 24.58 2.20
N SER A 391 -12.00 23.66 1.37
CA SER A 391 -12.53 22.37 1.80
C SER A 391 -11.47 21.49 2.48
N VAL A 392 -10.25 21.46 1.95
CA VAL A 392 -9.14 20.70 2.53
C VAL A 392 -8.69 21.31 3.87
N LEU A 393 -8.66 22.62 3.98
CA LEU A 393 -8.36 23.30 5.24
C LEU A 393 -9.44 23.06 6.30
N SER A 394 -10.73 22.96 5.91
CA SER A 394 -11.81 22.66 6.86
C SER A 394 -11.67 21.31 7.54
N SER A 395 -10.99 20.35 6.91
CA SER A 395 -10.68 19.05 7.54
C SER A 395 -9.78 19.18 8.79
N LEU A 396 -9.08 20.30 8.95
CA LEU A 396 -8.29 20.58 10.16
C LEU A 396 -9.16 20.84 11.42
N GLN A 397 -10.45 21.14 11.24
CA GLN A 397 -11.39 21.32 12.34
C GLN A 397 -11.88 19.99 12.92
N GLU A 398 -12.09 18.98 12.07
CA GLU A 398 -12.68 17.69 12.46
C GLU A 398 -11.87 16.95 13.52
N ASP A 399 -10.54 17.10 13.50
CA ASP A 399 -9.65 16.46 14.48
C ASP A 399 -9.74 17.03 15.91
N ARG A 400 -10.45 18.16 16.14
CA ARG A 400 -10.47 18.87 17.43
C ARG A 400 -11.84 19.11 18.04
N VAL A 401 -12.89 18.45 17.57
CA VAL A 401 -14.29 18.63 18.07
C VAL A 401 -14.46 18.35 19.59
N HIS A 402 -13.44 17.83 20.28
CA HIS A 402 -13.52 17.55 21.73
C HIS A 402 -13.07 18.66 22.67
N LEU A 403 -12.67 19.84 22.19
CA LEU A 403 -12.22 20.92 23.07
C LEU A 403 -12.82 22.26 22.64
N THR A 404 -13.92 22.60 23.24
CA THR A 404 -14.47 23.94 23.58
C THR A 404 -15.90 24.21 23.09
N ASN A 405 -16.81 24.15 24.02
CA ASN A 405 -18.06 24.94 24.05
C ASN A 405 -17.67 26.40 24.28
N GLY A 406 -17.65 27.22 23.25
CA GLY A 406 -17.38 28.65 23.37
C GLY A 406 -17.98 29.42 22.20
N HIS A 407 -18.72 30.50 22.55
CA HIS A 407 -19.47 31.40 21.69
C HIS A 407 -18.81 31.77 20.34
N PRO A 408 -19.60 32.10 19.30
CA PRO A 408 -19.07 32.61 18.04
C PRO A 408 -18.42 33.98 18.29
N ALA A 409 -17.11 33.98 18.39
CA ALA A 409 -16.32 35.19 18.44
C ALA A 409 -16.03 35.63 17.02
N PHE A 410 -16.27 36.91 16.71
CA PHE A 410 -15.83 37.54 15.46
C PHE A 410 -14.31 37.34 15.29
N ILE A 411 -13.88 37.13 14.04
CA ILE A 411 -12.45 37.10 13.69
C ILE A 411 -11.91 38.51 13.94
N SER A 412 -11.04 38.66 14.95
CA SER A 412 -10.39 39.93 15.26
C SER A 412 -9.40 40.28 14.14
N ASP A 413 -9.12 41.56 13.96
CA ASP A 413 -8.16 42.03 12.96
C ASP A 413 -6.75 41.42 13.18
N GLU A 414 -6.37 41.17 14.43
CA GLU A 414 -5.10 40.48 14.78
C GLU A 414 -5.07 39.04 14.24
N ILE A 415 -6.17 38.27 14.39
CA ILE A 415 -6.26 36.91 13.86
C ILE A 415 -6.22 36.93 12.33
N ARG A 416 -6.82 37.91 11.70
CA ARG A 416 -6.81 38.09 10.25
C ARG A 416 -5.40 38.40 9.75
N GLU A 417 -4.66 39.21 10.45
CA GLU A 417 -3.28 39.56 10.10
C GLU A 417 -2.33 38.35 10.23
N GLN A 418 -2.44 37.59 11.32
CA GLN A 418 -1.70 36.33 11.50
C GLN A 418 -2.06 35.27 10.46
N LEU A 419 -3.33 35.15 10.09
CA LEU A 419 -3.76 34.26 8.99
C LEU A 419 -3.15 34.70 7.67
N THR A 420 -3.18 36.00 7.37
CA THR A 420 -2.61 36.55 6.14
C THR A 420 -1.11 36.27 6.06
N GLU A 421 -0.40 36.36 7.18
CA GLU A 421 1.02 36.03 7.24
C GLU A 421 1.29 34.54 6.96
N LYS A 422 0.41 33.64 7.41
CA LYS A 422 0.62 32.20 7.34
C LYS A 422 0.13 31.57 6.02
N ILE A 423 -1.07 31.93 5.56
CA ILE A 423 -1.72 31.29 4.39
C ILE A 423 -1.93 32.22 3.20
N GLY A 424 -1.62 33.52 3.35
CA GLY A 424 -1.81 34.51 2.32
C GLY A 424 -3.14 35.28 2.42
N GLN A 425 -3.22 36.43 1.73
CA GLN A 425 -4.34 37.36 1.84
C GLN A 425 -5.65 36.80 1.28
N LEU A 426 -5.59 36.10 0.14
CA LEU A 426 -6.77 35.63 -0.58
C LEU A 426 -7.55 34.57 0.22
N LEU A 427 -6.83 33.57 0.78
CA LEU A 427 -7.44 32.55 1.62
C LEU A 427 -7.87 33.11 2.97
N ALA A 428 -7.06 33.97 3.60
CA ALA A 428 -7.38 34.62 4.87
C ALA A 428 -8.67 35.46 4.76
N THR A 429 -8.85 36.21 3.68
CA THR A 429 -10.04 37.00 3.43
C THR A 429 -11.27 36.10 3.25
N ARG A 430 -11.18 35.02 2.47
CA ARG A 430 -12.30 34.06 2.28
C ARG A 430 -12.73 33.38 3.58
N ILE A 431 -11.76 32.97 4.42
CA ILE A 431 -12.05 32.36 5.73
C ILE A 431 -12.68 33.38 6.69
N ALA A 432 -12.21 34.64 6.64
CA ALA A 432 -12.78 35.72 7.45
C ALA A 432 -14.21 36.07 7.01
N ASP A 433 -14.46 36.18 5.70
CA ASP A 433 -15.78 36.48 5.14
C ASP A 433 -16.79 35.35 5.40
N ALA A 434 -16.31 34.08 5.43
CA ALA A 434 -17.13 32.92 5.82
C ALA A 434 -17.39 32.82 7.34
N GLY A 435 -16.71 33.61 8.17
CA GLY A 435 -16.88 33.61 9.62
C GLY A 435 -16.36 32.35 10.33
N GLU A 436 -15.47 31.60 9.72
CA GLU A 436 -14.98 30.32 10.25
C GLU A 436 -13.86 30.52 11.31
N VAL A 437 -14.24 31.00 12.50
CA VAL A 437 -13.32 31.28 13.60
C VAL A 437 -12.58 30.04 14.08
N GLN A 438 -13.26 28.88 14.08
CA GLN A 438 -12.64 27.61 14.52
C GLN A 438 -11.54 27.16 13.55
N LEU A 439 -11.75 27.32 12.25
CA LEU A 439 -10.75 27.04 11.24
C LEU A 439 -9.54 27.97 11.38
N ALA A 440 -9.80 29.27 11.56
CA ALA A 440 -8.76 30.26 11.79
C ALA A 440 -7.86 29.88 12.97
N ARG A 441 -8.46 29.49 14.10
CA ARG A 441 -7.73 29.02 15.29
C ARG A 441 -6.99 27.70 15.04
N ALA A 442 -7.61 26.77 14.31
CA ALA A 442 -6.97 25.49 13.97
C ALA A 442 -5.73 25.68 13.10
N ILE A 443 -5.76 26.62 12.17
CA ILE A 443 -4.62 26.99 11.33
C ILE A 443 -3.53 27.69 12.17
N LEU A 444 -3.88 28.58 13.08
CA LEU A 444 -2.94 29.36 13.88
C LEU A 444 -2.32 28.58 15.05
N ALA A 445 -3.07 27.64 15.65
CA ALA A 445 -2.66 26.88 16.84
C ALA A 445 -1.52 25.87 16.61
N GLN A 446 -0.77 25.99 15.52
CA GLN A 446 0.27 25.04 15.18
C GLN A 446 1.65 25.57 15.48
N HIS A 447 2.22 24.97 16.48
CA HIS A 447 3.64 24.76 16.71
C HIS A 447 3.97 23.29 16.71
#